data_73098ece047cb9f9715d2f9e4c5a1a29
#
_entry.id   73098ece047cb9f9715d2f9e4c5a1a29
#
_cell.length_a   1.000
_cell.length_b   1.000
_cell.length_c   1.000
_cell.angle_alpha   90.00
_cell.angle_beta   90.00
_cell.angle_gamma   90.00
#
_symmetry.space_group_name_H-M   'P 1'
#
loop_
_entity.id
_entity.type
_entity.pdbx_description
1 polymer ?
#
loop_
_entity_poly.entity_id
_entity_poly.type
_entity_poly.pdbx_seq_one_letter_code
_entity_poly.pdbx_strand_id
1 'polypeptide(L)'
;MHAYYLRISIININNSIIQMNHYSKRSSAFLLCLLSLSPILAQQKTDNEKAMQFVEDVSKRIRLHGYAQAGYTYQHKGGEESNTLDFKRAIIFADAQITDKWSFQFMHDIGGQVQEYYTDYRLTNDNALSVRFGQFKNGLSIENRVSPTNSEVIDVCSESVTFLTGCGSDPLYGVQYGRDLGLALYGETAKGKLYYEVGVMNGQGINKKDNNNAKDIIGRIELRPAKGLNIVASGQLGRGYAIATSVYNPDIQAGQNYKRNRYSVGFDYKSPSCNVHGEYLEGKDGEAVSRGAYVTGSIALIPKVFDIIGSYDYFNFNTNLGYDMHKAILGVQWWYFKKCRFQVQYVYRSAFTTKDAFIHRANNALMCQMQVRFN
;
A
#
# COMPACT_ATOMS: atom_id res chain seq x y z
N MET A 1 23.22 45.78 9.41
CA MET A 1 21.80 45.50 9.20
C MET A 1 21.51 44.07 8.66
N HIS A 2 22.35 43.48 7.81
CA HIS A 2 22.13 42.11 7.28
C HIS A 2 22.23 40.98 8.32
N ALA A 3 23.08 41.10 9.35
CA ALA A 3 23.23 40.09 10.38
C ALA A 3 22.06 40.00 11.39
N TYR A 4 21.25 41.06 11.46
CA TYR A 4 20.08 41.10 12.37
C TYR A 4 18.86 40.38 11.79
N TYR A 5 18.71 40.43 10.48
CA TYR A 5 17.61 39.72 9.78
C TYR A 5 17.81 38.19 9.78
N LEU A 6 19.04 37.71 9.68
CA LEU A 6 19.32 36.26 9.78
C LEU A 6 19.05 35.70 11.18
N ARG A 7 19.29 36.47 12.24
CA ARG A 7 19.01 36.03 13.61
C ARG A 7 17.51 35.95 13.92
N ILE A 8 16.72 36.87 13.37
CA ILE A 8 15.25 36.85 13.57
C ILE A 8 14.60 35.69 12.80
N SER A 9 15.10 35.36 11.61
CA SER A 9 14.62 34.20 10.85
C SER A 9 14.90 32.86 11.53
N ILE A 10 16.07 32.71 12.17
CA ILE A 10 16.44 31.49 12.90
C ILE A 10 15.63 31.34 14.21
N ILE A 11 15.33 32.45 14.89
CA ILE A 11 14.53 32.44 16.13
C ILE A 11 13.05 32.12 15.83
N ASN A 12 12.50 32.61 14.71
CA ASN A 12 11.12 32.28 14.31
C ASN A 12 10.96 30.81 13.87
N ILE A 13 11.96 30.22 13.24
CA ILE A 13 11.96 28.79 12.88
C ILE A 13 12.01 27.92 14.15
N ASN A 14 12.82 28.28 15.14
CA ASN A 14 12.92 27.53 16.39
C ASN A 14 11.63 27.59 17.23
N ASN A 15 10.91 28.71 17.25
CA ASN A 15 9.65 28.83 17.98
C ASN A 15 8.48 28.06 17.32
N SER A 16 8.50 27.90 15.99
CA SER A 16 7.51 27.07 15.27
C SER A 16 7.74 25.56 15.51
N ILE A 17 8.98 25.16 15.79
CA ILE A 17 9.33 23.73 16.06
C ILE A 17 8.90 23.31 17.48
N ILE A 18 8.79 24.22 18.43
CA ILE A 18 8.45 23.92 19.84
C ILE A 18 6.95 23.61 20.01
N GLN A 19 6.08 24.05 19.11
CA GLN A 19 4.63 23.79 19.18
C GLN A 19 4.14 22.54 18.44
N MET A 20 5.01 21.79 17.76
CA MET A 20 4.61 20.56 17.08
C MET A 20 4.64 19.37 18.03
N ASN A 21 3.50 18.72 18.17
CA ASN A 21 3.25 17.56 19.04
C ASN A 21 4.28 16.44 18.86
N HIS A 22 4.51 15.65 19.90
CA HIS A 22 5.58 14.63 20.05
C HIS A 22 5.74 13.61 18.92
N TYR A 23 4.76 13.43 18.04
CA TYR A 23 4.82 12.50 16.89
C TYR A 23 5.51 13.09 15.65
N SER A 24 5.57 14.42 15.52
CA SER A 24 6.17 15.11 14.35
C SER A 24 7.70 15.26 14.47
N LYS A 25 8.26 15.21 15.66
CA LYS A 25 9.69 15.51 15.90
C LYS A 25 10.68 14.54 15.24
N ARG A 26 10.28 13.29 14.98
CA ARG A 26 11.16 12.28 14.35
C ARG A 26 11.20 12.40 12.83
N SER A 27 10.12 12.83 12.20
CA SER A 27 10.05 13.00 10.74
C SER A 27 10.73 14.26 10.24
N SER A 28 10.69 15.33 11.04
CA SER A 28 11.34 16.62 10.71
C SER A 28 12.86 16.57 10.76
N ALA A 29 13.45 15.69 11.57
CA ALA A 29 14.90 15.56 11.71
C ALA A 29 15.56 15.02 10.42
N PHE A 30 14.88 14.14 9.67
CA PHE A 30 15.43 13.56 8.44
C PHE A 30 15.42 14.58 7.28
N LEU A 31 14.38 15.38 7.18
CA LEU A 31 14.29 16.44 6.18
C LEU A 31 15.28 17.60 6.49
N LEU A 32 15.49 17.90 7.77
CA LEU A 32 16.48 18.89 8.22
C LEU A 32 17.93 18.41 7.98
N CYS A 33 18.22 17.11 8.07
CA CYS A 33 19.54 16.59 7.69
C CYS A 33 19.86 16.75 6.20
N LEU A 34 18.86 16.66 5.32
CA LEU A 34 19.03 16.94 3.88
C LEU A 34 19.18 18.44 3.58
N LEU A 35 18.54 19.29 4.39
CA LEU A 35 18.61 20.74 4.25
C LEU A 35 19.82 21.37 4.98
N SER A 36 20.36 20.70 6.01
CA SER A 36 21.55 21.17 6.76
C SER A 36 22.87 20.93 6.01
N LEU A 37 22.85 20.21 4.89
CA LEU A 37 24.02 20.11 3.98
C LEU A 37 24.25 21.37 3.16
N SER A 38 23.31 22.31 3.14
CA SER A 38 23.38 23.53 2.34
C SER A 38 24.35 24.64 2.85
N PRO A 39 24.63 24.81 4.16
CA PRO A 39 25.58 25.85 4.59
C PRO A 39 27.06 25.47 4.47
N ILE A 40 27.40 24.20 4.30
CA ILE A 40 28.81 23.76 4.16
C ILE A 40 29.37 24.07 2.76
N LEU A 41 28.50 24.37 1.80
CA LEU A 41 28.85 24.61 0.40
C LEU A 41 29.16 26.08 0.04
N ALA A 42 29.19 26.99 1.03
CA ALA A 42 29.30 28.42 0.79
C ALA A 42 30.72 28.99 0.86
N GLN A 43 31.76 28.18 1.01
CA GLN A 43 33.15 28.67 1.12
C GLN A 43 34.12 27.92 0.22
N GLN A 44 34.47 28.51 -0.88
CA GLN A 44 35.62 28.42 -1.80
C GLN A 44 35.27 28.11 -3.26
N LYS A 45 35.77 28.94 -4.18
CA LYS A 45 35.49 28.88 -5.64
C LYS A 45 35.96 27.60 -6.33
N THR A 46 36.94 26.87 -5.77
CA THR A 46 37.45 25.59 -6.26
C THR A 46 36.62 24.37 -5.75
N ASP A 47 35.82 24.57 -4.70
CA ASP A 47 34.93 23.52 -4.19
C ASP A 47 33.55 23.54 -4.87
N ASN A 48 33.19 24.63 -5.55
CA ASN A 48 31.90 24.70 -6.24
C ASN A 48 31.78 23.70 -7.40
N GLU A 49 32.82 23.47 -8.16
CA GLU A 49 32.78 22.48 -9.26
C GLU A 49 32.66 21.06 -8.70
N LYS A 50 33.44 20.73 -7.67
CA LYS A 50 33.33 19.41 -7.00
C LYS A 50 32.00 19.23 -6.30
N ALA A 51 31.48 20.28 -5.66
CA ALA A 51 30.16 20.27 -5.02
C ALA A 51 29.04 20.13 -6.05
N MET A 52 29.12 20.84 -7.19
CA MET A 52 28.17 20.70 -8.29
C MET A 52 28.23 19.30 -8.90
N GLN A 53 29.41 18.76 -9.12
CA GLN A 53 29.57 17.40 -9.62
C GLN A 53 29.04 16.36 -8.62
N PHE A 54 29.28 16.51 -7.31
CA PHE A 54 28.70 15.67 -6.28
C PHE A 54 27.16 15.76 -6.26
N VAL A 55 26.57 16.97 -6.32
CA VAL A 55 25.12 17.17 -6.40
C VAL A 55 24.56 16.53 -7.67
N GLU A 56 25.24 16.67 -8.80
CA GLU A 56 24.84 16.03 -10.05
C GLU A 56 24.91 14.51 -9.97
N ASP A 57 25.96 13.96 -9.40
CA ASP A 57 26.11 12.50 -9.21
C ASP A 57 25.08 11.95 -8.21
N VAL A 58 24.78 12.66 -7.13
CA VAL A 58 23.72 12.31 -6.17
C VAL A 58 22.36 12.40 -6.84
N SER A 59 22.10 13.46 -7.62
CA SER A 59 20.81 13.63 -8.32
C SER A 59 20.54 12.56 -9.38
N LYS A 60 21.58 11.99 -9.99
CA LYS A 60 21.48 10.85 -10.91
C LYS A 60 21.14 9.55 -10.17
N ARG A 61 21.52 9.43 -8.90
CA ARG A 61 21.34 8.21 -8.09
C ARG A 61 20.13 8.23 -7.20
N ILE A 62 19.62 9.42 -6.84
CA ILE A 62 18.44 9.59 -5.98
C ILE A 62 17.31 10.20 -6.78
N ARG A 63 16.16 9.51 -6.82
CA ARG A 63 14.94 9.99 -7.44
C ARG A 63 13.89 10.23 -6.38
N LEU A 64 13.43 11.48 -6.27
CA LEU A 64 12.28 11.86 -5.44
C LEU A 64 11.03 11.91 -6.31
N HIS A 65 9.97 11.26 -5.88
CA HIS A 65 8.68 11.31 -6.54
C HIS A 65 7.54 11.11 -5.53
N GLY A 66 6.31 11.31 -5.98
CA GLY A 66 5.21 11.14 -5.05
C GLY A 66 3.85 11.45 -5.66
N TYR A 67 2.84 11.38 -4.79
CA TYR A 67 1.48 11.70 -5.16
C TYR A 67 0.66 12.12 -3.95
N ALA A 68 -0.43 12.85 -4.21
CA ALA A 68 -1.45 13.17 -3.23
C ALA A 68 -2.82 12.78 -3.78
N GLN A 69 -3.69 12.32 -2.89
CA GLN A 69 -5.09 12.00 -3.17
C GLN A 69 -5.97 12.63 -2.12
N ALA A 70 -6.95 13.42 -2.56
CA ALA A 70 -7.99 14.01 -1.74
C ALA A 70 -9.34 13.73 -2.37
N GLY A 71 -10.38 13.65 -1.57
CA GLY A 71 -11.69 13.28 -2.07
C GLY A 71 -12.85 13.75 -1.24
N TYR A 72 -14.03 13.46 -1.73
CA TYR A 72 -15.29 13.64 -1.06
C TYR A 72 -16.02 12.30 -1.01
N THR A 73 -16.60 11.99 0.12
CA THR A 73 -17.45 10.81 0.30
C THR A 73 -18.77 11.24 0.90
N TYR A 74 -19.87 10.95 0.22
CA TYR A 74 -21.22 10.92 0.78
C TYR A 74 -21.61 9.47 0.97
N GLN A 75 -22.12 9.11 2.14
CA GLN A 75 -22.55 7.74 2.42
C GLN A 75 -23.87 7.71 3.19
N HIS A 76 -24.68 6.70 2.84
CA HIS A 76 -25.87 6.31 3.55
C HIS A 76 -25.65 4.93 4.16
N LYS A 77 -25.46 4.89 5.47
CA LYS A 77 -25.13 3.65 6.20
C LYS A 77 -26.17 3.37 7.28
N GLY A 78 -27.01 2.35 7.04
CA GLY A 78 -28.01 1.88 8.01
C GLY A 78 -29.04 2.92 8.41
N GLY A 79 -29.46 3.81 7.49
CA GLY A 79 -30.42 4.88 7.73
C GLY A 79 -29.78 6.19 8.18
N GLU A 80 -28.48 6.25 8.40
CA GLU A 80 -27.74 7.46 8.75
C GLU A 80 -26.98 8.00 7.53
N GLU A 81 -27.05 9.29 7.32
CA GLU A 81 -26.32 9.99 6.26
C GLU A 81 -25.10 10.69 6.83
N SER A 82 -24.01 10.64 6.10
CA SER A 82 -22.82 11.40 6.42
C SER A 82 -22.07 11.82 5.17
N ASN A 83 -21.35 12.92 5.26
CA ASN A 83 -20.47 13.37 4.20
C ASN A 83 -19.18 13.94 4.78
N THR A 84 -18.08 13.81 4.02
CA THR A 84 -16.80 14.34 4.43
C THR A 84 -15.93 14.67 3.22
N LEU A 85 -15.16 15.75 3.35
CA LEU A 85 -13.97 15.97 2.54
C LEU A 85 -12.80 15.30 3.26
N ASP A 86 -12.05 14.49 2.55
CA ASP A 86 -11.01 13.65 3.12
C ASP A 86 -9.71 13.80 2.33
N PHE A 87 -8.64 14.06 3.07
CA PHE A 87 -7.28 14.00 2.54
C PHE A 87 -6.76 12.57 2.71
N LYS A 88 -6.98 11.75 1.70
CA LYS A 88 -6.76 10.30 1.82
C LYS A 88 -5.30 9.93 2.05
N ARG A 89 -4.37 10.53 1.31
CA ARG A 89 -2.92 10.27 1.47
C ARG A 89 -2.05 11.27 0.71
N ALA A 90 -0.85 11.49 1.22
CA ALA A 90 0.23 12.20 0.54
C ALA A 90 1.52 11.41 0.69
N ILE A 91 1.95 10.79 -0.39
CA ILE A 91 3.07 9.86 -0.36
C ILE A 91 4.29 10.49 -1.04
N ILE A 92 5.42 10.42 -0.33
CA ILE A 92 6.73 10.74 -0.89
C ILE A 92 7.58 9.47 -0.94
N PHE A 93 8.28 9.30 -2.06
CA PHE A 93 9.25 8.24 -2.28
C PHE A 93 10.64 8.84 -2.47
N ALA A 94 11.63 8.16 -1.93
CA ALA A 94 13.04 8.37 -2.23
C ALA A 94 13.63 7.03 -2.68
N ASP A 95 13.93 6.91 -3.96
CA ASP A 95 14.62 5.76 -4.53
C ASP A 95 16.09 6.11 -4.67
N ALA A 96 16.99 5.29 -4.14
CA ALA A 96 18.43 5.46 -4.25
C ALA A 96 19.07 4.25 -4.92
N GLN A 97 19.82 4.49 -6.02
CA GLN A 97 20.67 3.48 -6.65
C GLN A 97 22.07 3.61 -6.07
N ILE A 98 22.43 2.71 -5.14
CA ILE A 98 23.73 2.75 -4.42
C ILE A 98 24.85 2.25 -5.35
N THR A 99 24.61 1.10 -5.99
CA THR A 99 25.47 0.52 -7.05
C THR A 99 24.58 -0.05 -8.14
N ASP A 100 25.12 -0.56 -9.22
CA ASP A 100 24.35 -1.21 -10.29
C ASP A 100 23.52 -2.40 -9.81
N LYS A 101 23.90 -3.02 -8.68
CA LYS A 101 23.22 -4.17 -8.10
C LYS A 101 22.47 -3.87 -6.81
N TRP A 102 22.75 -2.74 -6.19
CA TRP A 102 22.22 -2.41 -4.87
C TRP A 102 21.38 -1.14 -4.91
N SER A 103 20.12 -1.24 -4.52
CA SER A 103 19.20 -0.12 -4.41
C SER A 103 18.55 -0.06 -3.04
N PHE A 104 18.03 1.11 -2.70
CA PHE A 104 17.27 1.37 -1.49
C PHE A 104 16.01 2.15 -1.85
N GLN A 105 14.90 1.83 -1.22
CA GLN A 105 13.65 2.57 -1.32
C GLN A 105 13.17 3.00 0.05
N PHE A 106 12.71 4.24 0.12
CA PHE A 106 11.99 4.81 1.25
C PHE A 106 10.66 5.38 0.78
N MET A 107 9.58 5.08 1.49
CA MET A 107 8.23 5.57 1.21
C MET A 107 7.56 6.02 2.50
N HIS A 108 7.09 7.26 2.54
CA HIS A 108 6.42 7.84 3.69
C HIS A 108 5.09 8.48 3.31
N ASP A 109 4.07 8.26 4.12
CA ASP A 109 2.83 9.01 4.08
C ASP A 109 2.95 10.23 5.00
N ILE A 110 2.88 11.44 4.46
CA ILE A 110 3.07 12.68 5.21
C ILE A 110 2.03 12.84 6.32
N GLY A 111 0.78 12.44 6.05
CA GLY A 111 -0.31 12.47 7.00
C GLY A 111 -0.38 11.25 7.93
N GLY A 112 0.53 10.28 7.76
CA GLY A 112 0.48 8.98 8.42
C GLY A 112 1.84 8.52 8.94
N GLN A 113 2.33 7.42 8.36
CA GLN A 113 3.51 6.72 8.86
C GLN A 113 4.46 6.30 7.74
N VAL A 114 5.68 5.85 8.11
CA VAL A 114 6.60 5.21 7.18
C VAL A 114 5.92 3.97 6.62
N GLN A 115 5.79 3.92 5.29
CA GLN A 115 5.12 2.83 4.58
C GLN A 115 6.11 1.73 4.23
N GLU A 116 7.19 2.09 3.55
CA GLU A 116 8.20 1.13 3.10
C GLU A 116 9.60 1.70 3.32
N TYR A 117 10.50 0.84 3.73
CA TYR A 117 11.93 1.10 3.75
C TYR A 117 12.65 -0.24 3.60
N TYR A 118 13.23 -0.45 2.46
CA TYR A 118 13.91 -1.70 2.16
C TYR A 118 15.09 -1.50 1.22
N THR A 119 15.95 -2.48 1.21
CA THR A 119 17.06 -2.55 0.29
C THR A 119 16.95 -3.81 -0.57
N ASP A 120 17.27 -3.68 -1.83
CA ASP A 120 17.33 -4.77 -2.80
C ASP A 120 18.78 -4.97 -3.24
N TYR A 121 19.23 -6.20 -3.23
CA TYR A 121 20.52 -6.59 -3.79
C TYR A 121 20.34 -7.67 -4.85
N ARG A 122 20.79 -7.39 -6.07
CA ARG A 122 20.74 -8.30 -7.19
C ARG A 122 21.91 -9.28 -7.11
N LEU A 123 21.62 -10.56 -6.90
CA LEU A 123 22.63 -11.60 -6.77
C LEU A 123 23.13 -12.07 -8.14
N THR A 124 22.25 -12.10 -9.16
CA THR A 124 22.59 -12.49 -10.53
C THR A 124 22.48 -11.31 -11.49
N ASN A 125 23.19 -11.35 -12.62
CA ASN A 125 23.18 -10.26 -13.60
C ASN A 125 21.92 -10.26 -14.48
N ASP A 126 21.24 -11.39 -14.59
CA ASP A 126 20.06 -11.62 -15.42
C ASP A 126 18.73 -11.39 -14.68
N ASN A 127 18.77 -10.83 -13.46
CA ASN A 127 17.62 -10.65 -12.56
C ASN A 127 16.95 -11.97 -12.12
N ALA A 128 17.58 -13.11 -12.35
CA ALA A 128 17.03 -14.38 -11.93
C ALA A 128 16.96 -14.51 -10.40
N LEU A 129 17.85 -13.86 -9.65
CA LEU A 129 17.83 -13.91 -8.20
C LEU A 129 18.24 -12.57 -7.59
N SER A 130 17.39 -12.07 -6.70
CA SER A 130 17.59 -10.89 -5.87
C SER A 130 17.17 -11.16 -4.43
N VAL A 131 17.74 -10.42 -3.50
CA VAL A 131 17.35 -10.44 -2.10
C VAL A 131 16.82 -9.06 -1.70
N ARG A 132 15.71 -9.02 -0.99
CA ARG A 132 15.11 -7.83 -0.37
C ARG A 132 15.13 -7.99 1.13
N PHE A 133 15.52 -6.90 1.83
CA PHE A 133 15.45 -6.84 3.28
C PHE A 133 14.90 -5.49 3.73
N GLY A 134 13.97 -5.51 4.70
CA GLY A 134 13.35 -4.33 5.26
C GLY A 134 11.84 -4.46 5.38
N GLN A 135 11.13 -3.34 5.39
CA GLN A 135 9.67 -3.29 5.41
C GLN A 135 9.15 -3.03 4.01
N PHE A 136 8.31 -3.94 3.51
CA PHE A 136 7.74 -3.87 2.17
C PHE A 136 6.39 -4.58 2.11
N LYS A 137 5.66 -4.39 1.00
CA LYS A 137 4.41 -5.10 0.76
C LYS A 137 4.66 -6.60 0.69
N ASN A 138 3.91 -7.36 1.48
CA ASN A 138 3.95 -8.81 1.41
C ASN A 138 3.50 -9.32 0.03
N GLY A 139 3.87 -10.56 -0.31
CA GLY A 139 3.60 -11.16 -1.62
C GLY A 139 2.16 -11.59 -1.84
N LEU A 140 1.29 -11.48 -0.85
CA LEU A 140 -0.05 -11.99 -0.91
C LEU A 140 -0.97 -11.05 -1.71
N SER A 141 -1.76 -11.62 -2.63
CA SER A 141 -2.75 -10.95 -3.49
C SER A 141 -2.19 -10.04 -4.60
N ILE A 142 -2.98 -9.89 -5.66
CA ILE A 142 -2.74 -8.97 -6.77
C ILE A 142 -2.96 -7.52 -6.30
N GLU A 143 -4.13 -7.22 -5.73
CA GLU A 143 -4.47 -5.84 -5.35
C GLU A 143 -3.54 -5.27 -4.27
N ASN A 144 -3.06 -6.10 -3.33
CA ASN A 144 -2.09 -5.63 -2.34
C ASN A 144 -0.82 -5.05 -3.00
N ARG A 145 -0.39 -5.60 -4.13
CA ARG A 145 0.78 -5.11 -4.88
C ARG A 145 0.49 -3.88 -5.74
N VAL A 146 -0.78 -3.62 -6.07
CA VAL A 146 -1.15 -2.45 -6.87
C VAL A 146 -0.90 -1.17 -6.08
N SER A 147 -0.30 -0.18 -6.76
CA SER A 147 -0.19 1.17 -6.20
C SER A 147 -1.56 1.85 -6.18
N PRO A 148 -1.91 2.60 -5.13
CA PRO A 148 -3.14 3.39 -5.12
C PRO A 148 -3.30 4.33 -6.32
N THR A 149 -2.20 4.74 -6.94
CA THR A 149 -2.23 5.59 -8.15
C THR A 149 -2.65 4.86 -9.41
N ASN A 150 -2.64 3.53 -9.39
CA ASN A 150 -2.98 2.67 -10.53
C ASN A 150 -4.24 1.84 -10.27
N SER A 151 -4.76 1.83 -9.03
CA SER A 151 -6.00 1.13 -8.71
C SER A 151 -7.18 1.79 -9.41
N GLU A 152 -8.05 0.99 -10.01
CA GLU A 152 -9.30 1.42 -10.62
C GLU A 152 -10.28 1.93 -9.55
N VAL A 153 -10.30 1.31 -8.36
CA VAL A 153 -11.21 1.68 -7.28
C VAL A 153 -10.55 2.63 -6.29
N ILE A 154 -11.36 3.57 -5.76
CA ILE A 154 -10.90 4.61 -4.83
C ILE A 154 -10.42 3.99 -3.50
N ASP A 155 -11.09 2.97 -3.00
CA ASP A 155 -10.73 2.25 -1.78
C ASP A 155 -9.51 1.33 -1.93
N VAL A 156 -8.97 1.20 -3.14
CA VAL A 156 -7.75 0.46 -3.51
C VAL A 156 -7.92 -1.04 -3.51
N CYS A 157 -8.52 -1.63 -2.47
CA CYS A 157 -8.63 -3.08 -2.33
C CYS A 157 -10.10 -3.53 -2.17
N SER A 158 -10.39 -4.75 -2.65
CA SER A 158 -11.61 -5.49 -2.33
C SER A 158 -11.66 -5.83 -0.83
N GLU A 159 -12.81 -6.21 -0.31
CA GLU A 159 -12.97 -6.59 1.10
C GLU A 159 -12.19 -7.86 1.43
N SER A 160 -12.19 -8.82 0.51
CA SER A 160 -11.42 -10.06 0.65
C SER A 160 -9.93 -9.79 0.80
N VAL A 161 -9.37 -8.88 -0.01
CA VAL A 161 -7.97 -8.47 0.08
C VAL A 161 -7.73 -7.65 1.35
N THR A 162 -8.62 -6.71 1.67
CA THR A 162 -8.51 -5.88 2.89
C THR A 162 -8.44 -6.76 4.14
N PHE A 163 -9.32 -7.75 4.23
CA PHE A 163 -9.41 -8.64 5.40
C PHE A 163 -8.26 -9.65 5.45
N LEU A 164 -7.97 -10.33 4.34
CA LEU A 164 -7.03 -11.46 4.34
C LEU A 164 -5.57 -11.06 4.19
N THR A 165 -5.27 -9.92 3.58
CA THR A 165 -3.88 -9.45 3.42
C THR A 165 -3.52 -8.32 4.38
N GLY A 166 -4.51 -7.80 5.10
CA GLY A 166 -4.36 -6.61 5.92
C GLY A 166 -4.03 -5.36 5.09
N CYS A 167 -4.52 -5.27 3.84
CA CYS A 167 -4.28 -4.11 2.95
C CYS A 167 -4.74 -2.78 3.60
N GLY A 168 -5.79 -2.83 4.44
CA GLY A 168 -6.18 -1.75 5.33
C GLY A 168 -5.86 -2.08 6.77
N SER A 169 -6.79 -2.75 7.44
CA SER A 169 -6.68 -3.20 8.83
C SER A 169 -7.05 -4.68 8.92
N ASP A 170 -6.32 -5.41 9.73
CA ASP A 170 -6.69 -6.75 10.15
C ASP A 170 -7.50 -6.66 11.45
N PRO A 171 -8.66 -7.32 11.58
CA PRO A 171 -9.49 -7.25 12.79
C PRO A 171 -8.79 -7.68 14.07
N LEU A 172 -7.81 -8.59 13.97
CA LEU A 172 -7.05 -9.12 15.11
C LEU A 172 -5.74 -8.36 15.37
N TYR A 173 -5.19 -7.67 14.36
CA TYR A 173 -3.90 -6.96 14.47
C TYR A 173 -4.00 -5.45 14.40
N GLY A 174 -5.11 -4.90 13.92
CA GLY A 174 -5.24 -3.49 13.58
C GLY A 174 -4.55 -3.15 12.26
N VAL A 175 -4.12 -1.91 12.12
CA VAL A 175 -3.58 -1.36 10.87
C VAL A 175 -2.31 -2.09 10.42
N GLN A 176 -2.29 -2.56 9.17
CA GLN A 176 -1.16 -3.25 8.54
C GLN A 176 -0.77 -2.68 7.17
N TYR A 177 -1.72 -2.20 6.37
CA TYR A 177 -1.53 -1.73 5.00
C TYR A 177 -0.82 -2.73 4.08
N GLY A 178 -1.02 -4.05 4.32
CA GLY A 178 -0.44 -5.13 3.53
C GLY A 178 1.09 -5.22 3.55
N ARG A 179 1.73 -4.64 4.57
CA ARG A 179 3.19 -4.57 4.71
C ARG A 179 3.67 -5.28 5.96
N ASP A 180 4.93 -5.71 5.89
CA ASP A 180 5.60 -6.30 7.04
C ASP A 180 7.12 -6.14 6.93
N LEU A 181 7.80 -6.35 8.04
CA LEU A 181 9.26 -6.41 8.10
C LEU A 181 9.73 -7.84 7.82
N GLY A 182 10.64 -8.00 6.87
CA GLY A 182 11.11 -9.33 6.52
C GLY A 182 12.28 -9.35 5.54
N LEU A 183 12.57 -10.56 5.08
CA LEU A 183 13.54 -10.87 4.05
C LEU A 183 12.85 -11.69 2.96
N ALA A 184 13.06 -11.34 1.69
CA ALA A 184 12.54 -12.08 0.56
C ALA A 184 13.64 -12.38 -0.46
N LEU A 185 13.57 -13.56 -1.05
CA LEU A 185 14.27 -13.93 -2.28
C LEU A 185 13.28 -13.88 -3.42
N TYR A 186 13.64 -13.22 -4.51
CA TYR A 186 12.76 -13.07 -5.66
C TYR A 186 13.54 -12.97 -6.96
N GLY A 187 12.86 -13.21 -8.06
CA GLY A 187 13.49 -13.08 -9.36
C GLY A 187 12.56 -13.34 -10.53
N GLU A 188 13.10 -13.18 -11.72
CA GLU A 188 12.44 -13.47 -12.97
C GLU A 188 13.26 -14.43 -13.82
N THR A 189 12.58 -15.41 -14.42
CA THR A 189 13.21 -16.38 -15.34
C THR A 189 12.43 -16.50 -16.64
N ALA A 190 12.88 -17.37 -17.54
CA ALA A 190 12.21 -17.62 -18.83
C ALA A 190 11.94 -16.33 -19.62
N LYS A 191 12.94 -15.43 -19.67
CA LYS A 191 12.83 -14.12 -20.35
C LYS A 191 11.67 -13.27 -19.81
N GLY A 192 11.47 -13.26 -18.50
CA GLY A 192 10.43 -12.49 -17.81
C GLY A 192 9.04 -13.13 -17.84
N LYS A 193 8.89 -14.37 -18.31
CA LYS A 193 7.59 -15.08 -18.30
C LYS A 193 7.21 -15.68 -16.95
N LEU A 194 8.19 -15.88 -16.08
CA LEU A 194 7.99 -16.39 -14.74
C LEU A 194 8.61 -15.43 -13.73
N TYR A 195 7.81 -14.90 -12.81
CA TYR A 195 8.27 -14.25 -11.59
C TYR A 195 8.01 -15.18 -10.40
N TYR A 196 8.91 -15.17 -9.45
CA TYR A 196 8.75 -15.88 -8.18
C TYR A 196 9.30 -15.07 -7.02
N GLU A 197 8.70 -15.27 -5.85
CA GLU A 197 9.11 -14.67 -4.60
C GLU A 197 8.82 -15.64 -3.45
N VAL A 198 9.77 -15.75 -2.51
CA VAL A 198 9.55 -16.39 -1.22
C VAL A 198 10.16 -15.49 -0.15
N GLY A 199 9.38 -15.21 0.90
CA GLY A 199 9.79 -14.33 1.98
C GLY A 199 9.52 -14.93 3.35
N VAL A 200 10.32 -14.48 4.33
CA VAL A 200 10.12 -14.72 5.76
C VAL A 200 9.85 -13.37 6.40
N MET A 201 8.69 -13.24 7.05
CA MET A 201 8.18 -11.99 7.62
C MET A 201 7.90 -12.13 9.12
N ASN A 202 7.87 -11.01 9.84
CA ASN A 202 7.49 -11.03 11.26
C ASN A 202 6.04 -11.42 11.50
N GLY A 203 5.12 -11.22 10.54
CA GLY A 203 3.70 -11.54 10.69
C GLY A 203 2.90 -10.54 11.55
N GLN A 204 3.47 -9.38 11.88
CA GLN A 204 2.85 -8.38 12.76
C GLN A 204 2.39 -7.11 12.04
N GLY A 205 2.76 -6.97 10.78
CA GLY A 205 2.40 -5.82 9.95
C GLY A 205 3.34 -4.62 10.10
N ILE A 206 2.86 -3.49 9.60
CA ILE A 206 3.65 -2.28 9.40
C ILE A 206 4.18 -1.69 10.72
N ASN A 207 5.49 -1.34 10.75
CA ASN A 207 6.18 -0.65 11.84
C ASN A 207 6.07 -1.35 13.22
N LYS A 208 5.87 -2.66 13.23
CA LYS A 208 5.72 -3.45 14.46
C LYS A 208 6.86 -4.43 14.63
N LYS A 209 7.24 -4.63 15.90
CA LYS A 209 8.13 -5.70 16.30
C LYS A 209 7.35 -7.01 16.40
N ASP A 210 8.05 -8.11 16.29
CA ASP A 210 7.48 -9.44 16.52
C ASP A 210 7.01 -9.60 17.99
N ASN A 211 5.78 -10.08 18.15
CA ASN A 211 5.15 -10.28 19.46
C ASN A 211 5.15 -11.75 19.91
N ASN A 212 5.40 -12.69 18.99
CA ASN A 212 5.21 -14.11 19.29
C ASN A 212 6.40 -15.01 18.91
N ASN A 213 7.52 -14.41 18.44
CA ASN A 213 8.71 -15.09 17.93
C ASN A 213 8.45 -16.06 16.76
N ALA A 214 7.22 -16.12 16.24
CA ALA A 214 6.90 -16.87 15.04
C ALA A 214 7.20 -16.03 13.78
N LYS A 215 7.44 -16.71 12.66
CA LYS A 215 7.60 -16.05 11.38
C LYS A 215 6.57 -16.58 10.39
N ASP A 216 6.11 -15.68 9.53
CA ASP A 216 5.27 -16.03 8.41
C ASP A 216 6.13 -16.32 7.18
N ILE A 217 5.85 -17.41 6.49
CA ILE A 217 6.42 -17.71 5.18
C ILE A 217 5.41 -17.29 4.14
N ILE A 218 5.83 -16.45 3.20
CA ILE A 218 4.99 -15.94 2.11
C ILE A 218 5.63 -16.32 0.79
N GLY A 219 4.82 -16.89 -0.12
CA GLY A 219 5.22 -17.25 -1.46
C GLY A 219 4.33 -16.62 -2.52
N ARG A 220 4.91 -16.30 -3.70
CA ARG A 220 4.20 -15.78 -4.86
C ARG A 220 4.83 -16.31 -6.14
N ILE A 221 3.98 -16.68 -7.10
CA ILE A 221 4.36 -17.05 -8.47
C ILE A 221 3.48 -16.28 -9.43
N GLU A 222 4.08 -15.70 -10.48
CA GLU A 222 3.39 -15.06 -11.59
C GLU A 222 3.83 -15.69 -12.90
N LEU A 223 2.88 -16.18 -13.66
CA LEU A 223 3.08 -16.67 -15.03
C LEU A 223 2.54 -15.63 -16.01
N ARG A 224 3.34 -15.29 -17.02
CA ARG A 224 2.99 -14.33 -18.08
C ARG A 224 2.92 -15.07 -19.43
N PRO A 225 1.81 -15.85 -19.67
CA PRO A 225 1.71 -16.72 -20.84
C PRO A 225 1.51 -15.96 -22.15
N ALA A 226 0.89 -14.78 -22.08
CA ALA A 226 0.60 -13.91 -23.21
C ALA A 226 0.83 -12.45 -22.87
N LYS A 227 0.93 -11.61 -23.90
CA LYS A 227 1.08 -10.16 -23.72
C LYS A 227 -0.10 -9.58 -22.94
N GLY A 228 0.22 -8.91 -21.85
CA GLY A 228 -0.75 -8.26 -20.96
C GLY A 228 -1.44 -9.19 -19.97
N LEU A 229 -1.29 -10.51 -20.06
CA LEU A 229 -1.92 -11.48 -19.18
C LEU A 229 -0.90 -12.01 -18.15
N ASN A 230 -1.24 -11.86 -16.87
CA ASN A 230 -0.55 -12.51 -15.75
C ASN A 230 -1.53 -13.47 -15.05
N ILE A 231 -1.05 -14.66 -14.70
CA ILE A 231 -1.72 -15.60 -13.82
C ILE A 231 -0.90 -15.64 -12.54
N VAL A 232 -1.55 -15.41 -11.40
CA VAL A 232 -0.87 -15.20 -10.11
C VAL A 232 -1.39 -16.20 -9.10
N ALA A 233 -0.48 -16.84 -8.37
CA ALA A 233 -0.79 -17.60 -7.17
C ALA A 233 0.08 -17.12 -6.02
N SER A 234 -0.49 -16.97 -4.84
CA SER A 234 0.26 -16.58 -3.65
C SER A 234 -0.29 -17.28 -2.40
N GLY A 235 0.55 -17.37 -1.37
CA GLY A 235 0.17 -17.99 -0.12
C GLY A 235 1.01 -17.51 1.05
N GLN A 236 0.45 -17.67 2.25
CA GLN A 236 1.07 -17.34 3.53
C GLN A 236 0.80 -18.47 4.52
N LEU A 237 1.84 -18.92 5.19
CA LEU A 237 1.79 -19.88 6.29
C LEU A 237 2.43 -19.21 7.51
N GLY A 238 1.69 -19.14 8.61
CA GLY A 238 2.22 -18.44 9.77
C GLY A 238 1.39 -18.59 11.04
N ARG A 239 1.75 -17.76 12.02
CA ARG A 239 1.07 -17.65 13.31
C ARG A 239 0.87 -16.19 13.68
N GLY A 240 -0.40 -15.81 13.85
CA GLY A 240 -0.78 -14.51 14.37
C GLY A 240 -0.73 -14.45 15.89
N TYR A 241 -0.57 -13.23 16.41
CA TYR A 241 -0.80 -12.88 17.82
C TYR A 241 -1.89 -11.83 17.89
N ALA A 242 -3.06 -12.18 18.41
CA ALA A 242 -4.21 -11.29 18.46
C ALA A 242 -3.99 -10.16 19.50
N ILE A 243 -4.09 -8.92 19.07
CA ILE A 243 -4.08 -7.74 19.96
C ILE A 243 -5.49 -7.27 20.33
N ALA A 244 -6.51 -7.80 19.65
CA ALA A 244 -7.92 -7.50 19.87
C ALA A 244 -8.76 -8.76 19.66
N THR A 245 -9.99 -8.76 20.14
CA THR A 245 -11.02 -9.72 19.78
C THR A 245 -11.73 -9.26 18.50
N SER A 246 -12.32 -10.19 17.74
CA SER A 246 -13.07 -9.88 16.54
C SER A 246 -14.38 -10.66 16.48
N VAL A 247 -15.45 -10.01 16.08
CA VAL A 247 -16.75 -10.67 15.84
C VAL A 247 -16.69 -11.68 14.69
N TYR A 248 -15.71 -11.54 13.79
CA TYR A 248 -15.50 -12.48 12.70
C TYR A 248 -14.78 -13.77 13.16
N ASN A 249 -14.03 -13.68 14.26
CA ASN A 249 -13.23 -14.78 14.83
C ASN A 249 -13.45 -14.84 16.35
N PRO A 250 -14.67 -15.15 16.82
CA PRO A 250 -15.02 -15.05 18.25
C PRO A 250 -14.23 -15.98 19.15
N ASP A 251 -13.70 -17.09 18.62
CA ASP A 251 -12.90 -18.07 19.35
C ASP A 251 -11.46 -17.60 19.62
N ILE A 252 -11.01 -16.51 18.99
CA ILE A 252 -9.66 -15.97 19.19
C ILE A 252 -9.74 -14.75 20.12
N GLN A 253 -9.13 -14.89 21.30
CA GLN A 253 -9.10 -13.82 22.30
C GLN A 253 -7.82 -12.98 22.17
N ALA A 254 -7.89 -11.71 22.58
CA ALA A 254 -6.70 -10.86 22.68
C ALA A 254 -5.62 -11.54 23.58
N GLY A 255 -4.36 -11.47 23.14
CA GLY A 255 -3.23 -12.10 23.80
C GLY A 255 -2.96 -13.55 23.37
N GLN A 256 -3.77 -14.13 22.49
CA GLN A 256 -3.59 -15.49 22.02
C GLN A 256 -2.80 -15.57 20.71
N ASN A 257 -1.97 -16.60 20.61
CA ASN A 257 -1.39 -17.04 19.36
C ASN A 257 -2.37 -17.94 18.63
N TYR A 258 -2.48 -17.80 17.31
CA TYR A 258 -3.33 -18.65 16.48
C TYR A 258 -2.66 -18.98 15.14
N LYS A 259 -3.04 -20.10 14.55
CA LYS A 259 -2.59 -20.48 13.21
C LYS A 259 -3.22 -19.54 12.18
N ARG A 260 -2.41 -19.01 11.26
CA ARG A 260 -2.81 -18.07 10.23
C ARG A 260 -2.28 -18.50 8.88
N ASN A 261 -3.18 -19.02 8.05
CA ASN A 261 -2.84 -19.44 6.69
C ASN A 261 -3.71 -18.69 5.70
N ARG A 262 -3.12 -18.34 4.57
CA ARG A 262 -3.77 -17.62 3.47
C ARG A 262 -3.32 -18.20 2.15
N TYR A 263 -4.19 -18.19 1.14
CA TYR A 263 -3.79 -18.38 -0.24
C TYR A 263 -4.69 -17.58 -1.18
N SER A 264 -4.17 -17.28 -2.36
CA SER A 264 -4.92 -16.66 -3.42
C SER A 264 -4.49 -17.20 -4.78
N VAL A 265 -5.43 -17.17 -5.72
CA VAL A 265 -5.17 -17.44 -7.12
C VAL A 265 -6.01 -16.48 -7.96
N GLY A 266 -5.42 -15.91 -9.01
CA GLY A 266 -6.10 -14.93 -9.83
C GLY A 266 -5.37 -14.62 -11.12
N PHE A 267 -5.89 -13.61 -11.80
CA PHE A 267 -5.35 -13.10 -13.05
C PHE A 267 -5.36 -11.59 -13.09
N ASP A 268 -4.46 -11.02 -13.87
CA ASP A 268 -4.39 -9.60 -14.20
C ASP A 268 -4.15 -9.47 -15.70
N TYR A 269 -5.08 -8.79 -16.40
CA TYR A 269 -4.97 -8.53 -17.83
C TYR A 269 -4.96 -7.04 -18.09
N LYS A 270 -3.97 -6.58 -18.84
CA LYS A 270 -3.80 -5.17 -19.23
C LYS A 270 -3.60 -5.02 -20.71
N SER A 271 -4.46 -4.18 -21.31
CA SER A 271 -4.36 -3.75 -22.69
C SER A 271 -4.55 -2.22 -22.80
N PRO A 272 -4.30 -1.62 -23.96
CA PRO A 272 -4.54 -0.18 -24.16
C PRO A 272 -6.00 0.27 -23.95
N SER A 273 -6.96 -0.63 -24.13
CA SER A 273 -8.40 -0.34 -24.08
C SER A 273 -9.13 -0.96 -22.89
N CYS A 274 -8.51 -1.91 -22.19
CA CYS A 274 -9.17 -2.64 -21.11
C CYS A 274 -8.14 -3.12 -20.10
N ASN A 275 -8.42 -2.89 -18.80
CA ASN A 275 -7.75 -3.56 -17.70
C ASN A 275 -8.79 -4.37 -16.94
N VAL A 276 -8.44 -5.60 -16.57
CA VAL A 276 -9.29 -6.44 -15.72
C VAL A 276 -8.41 -7.34 -14.87
N HIS A 277 -8.73 -7.44 -13.58
CA HIS A 277 -8.09 -8.38 -12.67
C HIS A 277 -9.12 -8.97 -11.72
N GLY A 278 -8.82 -10.15 -11.22
CA GLY A 278 -9.67 -10.83 -10.27
C GLY A 278 -8.92 -11.93 -9.55
N GLU A 279 -9.35 -12.23 -8.34
CA GLU A 279 -8.78 -13.26 -7.50
C GLU A 279 -9.85 -14.00 -6.72
N TYR A 280 -9.58 -15.26 -6.43
CA TYR A 280 -10.15 -16.01 -5.31
C TYR A 280 -9.14 -16.00 -4.17
N LEU A 281 -9.61 -15.72 -2.96
CA LEU A 281 -8.81 -15.73 -1.74
C LEU A 281 -9.51 -16.59 -0.67
N GLU A 282 -8.70 -17.32 0.08
CA GLU A 282 -9.16 -18.01 1.28
C GLU A 282 -8.13 -17.87 2.40
N GLY A 283 -8.63 -17.76 3.64
CA GLY A 283 -7.82 -17.70 4.84
C GLY A 283 -8.39 -18.56 5.96
N LYS A 284 -7.50 -19.07 6.80
CA LYS A 284 -7.86 -19.78 8.03
C LYS A 284 -7.13 -19.13 9.19
N ASP A 285 -7.92 -18.60 10.16
CA ASP A 285 -7.48 -18.03 11.42
C ASP A 285 -8.00 -18.92 12.56
N GLY A 286 -7.08 -19.67 13.19
CA GLY A 286 -7.51 -20.75 14.09
C GLY A 286 -8.36 -21.76 13.34
N GLU A 287 -9.65 -21.89 13.72
CA GLU A 287 -10.61 -22.75 13.04
C GLU A 287 -11.57 -21.99 12.10
N ALA A 288 -11.60 -20.67 12.19
CA ALA A 288 -12.44 -19.84 11.33
C ALA A 288 -11.89 -19.78 9.90
N VAL A 289 -12.75 -20.03 8.92
CA VAL A 289 -12.42 -19.95 7.49
C VAL A 289 -13.12 -18.75 6.89
N SER A 290 -12.36 -17.88 6.24
CA SER A 290 -12.83 -16.73 5.45
C SER A 290 -12.50 -16.96 4.00
N ARG A 291 -13.42 -16.62 3.08
CA ARG A 291 -13.16 -16.77 1.64
C ARG A 291 -13.97 -15.80 0.81
N GLY A 292 -13.44 -15.45 -0.34
CA GLY A 292 -14.11 -14.58 -1.28
C GLY A 292 -13.47 -14.54 -2.64
N ALA A 293 -14.11 -13.82 -3.53
CA ALA A 293 -13.62 -13.58 -4.88
C ALA A 293 -14.07 -12.21 -5.34
N TYR A 294 -13.22 -11.56 -6.11
CA TYR A 294 -13.55 -10.30 -6.73
C TYR A 294 -13.13 -10.25 -8.19
N VAL A 295 -13.74 -9.35 -8.92
CA VAL A 295 -13.31 -8.91 -10.23
C VAL A 295 -13.45 -7.40 -10.32
N THR A 296 -12.39 -6.74 -10.78
CA THR A 296 -12.33 -5.29 -10.99
C THR A 296 -11.79 -5.01 -12.38
N GLY A 297 -12.37 -4.05 -13.07
CA GLY A 297 -11.87 -3.69 -14.38
C GLY A 297 -12.24 -2.28 -14.81
N SER A 298 -11.58 -1.83 -15.86
CA SER A 298 -11.85 -0.58 -16.54
C SER A 298 -11.79 -0.74 -18.06
N ILE A 299 -12.66 -0.01 -18.75
CA ILE A 299 -12.71 0.06 -20.20
C ILE A 299 -12.50 1.53 -20.61
N ALA A 300 -11.50 1.76 -21.48
CA ALA A 300 -11.22 3.07 -22.03
C ALA A 300 -12.25 3.43 -23.10
N LEU A 301 -13.15 4.39 -22.80
CA LEU A 301 -14.03 4.98 -23.79
C LEU A 301 -13.25 5.93 -24.71
N ILE A 302 -12.34 6.69 -24.12
CA ILE A 302 -11.40 7.54 -24.85
C ILE A 302 -10.01 7.18 -24.31
N PRO A 303 -9.18 6.49 -25.10
CA PRO A 303 -7.88 6.00 -24.66
C PRO A 303 -7.03 7.09 -23.98
N LYS A 304 -6.55 6.78 -22.77
CA LYS A 304 -5.74 7.67 -21.92
C LYS A 304 -6.44 8.93 -21.42
N VAL A 305 -7.74 9.08 -21.63
CA VAL A 305 -8.51 10.26 -21.23
C VAL A 305 -9.68 9.89 -20.34
N PHE A 306 -10.51 8.90 -20.73
CA PHE A 306 -11.73 8.60 -20.02
C PHE A 306 -12.03 7.10 -20.00
N ASP A 307 -12.19 6.55 -18.79
CA ASP A 307 -12.52 5.14 -18.60
C ASP A 307 -13.79 4.97 -17.77
N ILE A 308 -14.53 3.89 -18.05
CA ILE A 308 -15.59 3.35 -17.19
C ILE A 308 -14.96 2.26 -16.31
N ILE A 309 -15.37 2.22 -15.04
CA ILE A 309 -14.89 1.28 -14.03
C ILE A 309 -16.06 0.44 -13.54
N GLY A 310 -15.84 -0.85 -13.39
CA GLY A 310 -16.73 -1.78 -12.72
C GLY A 310 -15.98 -2.70 -11.78
N SER A 311 -16.57 -2.99 -10.63
CA SER A 311 -16.03 -3.97 -9.67
C SER A 311 -17.16 -4.71 -8.98
N TYR A 312 -16.94 -6.00 -8.73
CA TYR A 312 -17.80 -6.82 -7.90
C TYR A 312 -16.95 -7.67 -6.98
N ASP A 313 -17.33 -7.73 -5.70
CA ASP A 313 -16.62 -8.44 -4.63
C ASP A 313 -17.63 -9.18 -3.77
N TYR A 314 -17.41 -10.50 -3.62
CA TYR A 314 -18.08 -11.36 -2.68
C TYR A 314 -17.10 -11.82 -1.61
N PHE A 315 -17.46 -11.66 -0.35
CA PHE A 315 -16.64 -12.11 0.75
C PHE A 315 -17.46 -12.69 1.90
N ASN A 316 -17.11 -13.88 2.37
CA ASN A 316 -17.62 -14.46 3.61
C ASN A 316 -16.54 -14.36 4.68
N PHE A 317 -16.78 -13.54 5.69
CA PHE A 317 -15.83 -13.27 6.77
C PHE A 317 -15.61 -14.46 7.69
N ASN A 318 -16.61 -15.34 7.82
CA ASN A 318 -16.53 -16.60 8.56
C ASN A 318 -17.59 -17.56 8.03
N THR A 319 -17.14 -18.56 7.30
CA THR A 319 -18.04 -19.52 6.65
C THR A 319 -18.86 -20.36 7.63
N ASN A 320 -18.34 -20.58 8.85
CA ASN A 320 -19.06 -21.33 9.89
C ASN A 320 -20.23 -20.51 10.47
N LEU A 321 -20.17 -19.19 10.36
CA LEU A 321 -21.18 -18.26 10.87
C LEU A 321 -22.06 -17.68 9.76
N GLY A 322 -21.70 -17.90 8.48
CA GLY A 322 -22.45 -17.39 7.33
C GLY A 322 -22.42 -15.88 7.21
N TYR A 323 -21.28 -15.23 7.44
CA TYR A 323 -21.15 -13.78 7.41
C TYR A 323 -20.79 -13.28 5.99
N ASP A 324 -21.78 -13.32 5.10
CA ASP A 324 -21.64 -12.98 3.69
C ASP A 324 -21.80 -11.49 3.42
N MET A 325 -20.97 -10.97 2.53
CA MET A 325 -21.05 -9.60 2.04
C MET A 325 -20.86 -9.54 0.53
N HIS A 326 -21.62 -8.67 -0.11
CA HIS A 326 -21.50 -8.33 -1.52
C HIS A 326 -21.20 -6.83 -1.64
N LYS A 327 -20.22 -6.49 -2.48
CA LYS A 327 -19.87 -5.10 -2.80
C LYS A 327 -19.83 -4.94 -4.31
N ALA A 328 -20.50 -3.92 -4.83
CA ALA A 328 -20.46 -3.57 -6.23
C ALA A 328 -20.06 -2.11 -6.39
N ILE A 329 -19.25 -1.83 -7.38
CA ILE A 329 -18.78 -0.47 -7.69
C ILE A 329 -19.00 -0.22 -9.17
N LEU A 330 -19.56 0.95 -9.47
CA LEU A 330 -19.64 1.50 -10.82
C LEU A 330 -19.09 2.92 -10.80
N GLY A 331 -18.25 3.26 -11.76
CA GLY A 331 -17.65 4.57 -11.77
C GLY A 331 -16.99 4.96 -13.06
N VAL A 332 -16.43 6.14 -13.04
CA VAL A 332 -15.70 6.72 -14.15
C VAL A 332 -14.39 7.34 -13.64
N GLN A 333 -13.41 7.44 -14.52
CA GLN A 333 -12.20 8.21 -14.28
C GLN A 333 -11.81 9.02 -15.50
N TRP A 334 -11.36 10.24 -15.22
CA TRP A 334 -10.88 11.19 -16.21
C TRP A 334 -9.43 11.54 -15.94
N TRP A 335 -8.56 11.25 -16.92
CA TRP A 335 -7.14 11.60 -16.90
C TRP A 335 -6.96 12.99 -17.50
N TYR A 336 -7.03 14.02 -16.65
CA TYR A 336 -6.90 15.42 -17.09
C TYR A 336 -5.46 15.83 -17.39
N PHE A 337 -4.48 15.11 -16.85
CA PHE A 337 -3.06 15.32 -17.13
C PHE A 337 -2.26 14.04 -16.84
N LYS A 338 -1.41 13.59 -17.77
CA LYS A 338 -0.52 12.40 -17.67
C LYS A 338 -0.96 11.33 -16.63
N LYS A 339 -0.44 11.44 -15.40
CA LYS A 339 -0.72 10.51 -14.26
C LYS A 339 -1.65 11.12 -13.21
N CYS A 340 -2.29 12.25 -13.54
CA CYS A 340 -3.24 12.96 -12.68
C CYS A 340 -4.66 12.66 -13.16
N ARG A 341 -5.55 12.28 -12.24
CA ARG A 341 -6.91 11.87 -12.58
C ARG A 341 -7.94 12.37 -11.58
N PHE A 342 -9.17 12.44 -12.04
CA PHE A 342 -10.36 12.59 -11.22
C PHE A 342 -11.22 11.34 -11.38
N GLN A 343 -11.75 10.81 -10.28
CA GLN A 343 -12.59 9.61 -10.24
C GLN A 343 -13.91 9.94 -9.53
N VAL A 344 -15.00 9.36 -10.04
CA VAL A 344 -16.31 9.35 -9.39
C VAL A 344 -16.81 7.91 -9.38
N GLN A 345 -17.24 7.42 -8.22
CA GLN A 345 -17.67 6.04 -8.04
C GLN A 345 -18.89 5.96 -7.13
N TYR A 346 -19.87 5.17 -7.52
CA TYR A 346 -20.93 4.72 -6.66
C TYR A 346 -20.60 3.32 -6.14
N VAL A 347 -20.67 3.17 -4.82
CA VAL A 347 -20.38 1.93 -4.11
C VAL A 347 -21.65 1.43 -3.44
N TYR A 348 -22.04 0.21 -3.74
CA TYR A 348 -23.06 -0.54 -3.02
C TYR A 348 -22.39 -1.63 -2.20
N ARG A 349 -22.80 -1.77 -0.92
CA ARG A 349 -22.35 -2.83 -0.02
C ARG A 349 -23.56 -3.40 0.74
N SER A 350 -23.76 -4.71 0.65
CA SER A 350 -24.85 -5.39 1.36
C SER A 350 -24.65 -5.38 2.89
N ALA A 351 -25.74 -5.61 3.62
CA ALA A 351 -25.72 -5.87 5.04
C ALA A 351 -25.63 -7.36 5.32
N PHE A 352 -25.09 -7.72 6.49
CA PHE A 352 -25.29 -9.02 7.11
C PHE A 352 -25.41 -8.86 8.64
N THR A 353 -26.01 -9.85 9.29
CA THR A 353 -26.24 -9.85 10.75
C THR A 353 -25.41 -10.95 11.38
N THR A 354 -24.66 -10.63 12.43
CA THR A 354 -23.95 -11.62 13.24
C THR A 354 -24.85 -12.22 14.32
N LYS A 355 -24.47 -13.36 14.90
CA LYS A 355 -25.23 -14.02 15.98
C LYS A 355 -25.42 -13.14 17.21
N ASP A 356 -24.53 -12.22 17.47
CA ASP A 356 -24.55 -11.31 18.64
C ASP A 356 -25.27 -10.00 18.34
N ALA A 357 -26.20 -9.97 17.37
CA ALA A 357 -26.97 -8.80 16.94
C ALA A 357 -26.08 -7.67 16.36
N PHE A 358 -24.80 -7.92 16.10
CA PHE A 358 -23.96 -6.96 15.37
C PHE A 358 -24.41 -6.93 13.90
N ILE A 359 -24.97 -5.82 13.50
CA ILE A 359 -25.43 -5.60 12.14
C ILE A 359 -24.30 -4.92 11.37
N HIS A 360 -23.74 -5.60 10.39
CA HIS A 360 -22.95 -4.92 9.36
C HIS A 360 -23.93 -4.25 8.40
N ARG A 361 -24.18 -2.96 8.64
CA ARG A 361 -25.23 -2.21 7.94
C ARG A 361 -24.87 -2.05 6.46
N ALA A 362 -25.88 -2.14 5.60
CA ALA A 362 -25.72 -1.77 4.20
C ALA A 362 -25.16 -0.35 4.09
N ASN A 363 -24.25 -0.17 3.17
CA ASN A 363 -23.63 1.12 2.91
C ASN A 363 -23.67 1.44 1.41
N ASN A 364 -24.33 2.52 1.07
CA ASN A 364 -24.28 3.12 -0.26
C ASN A 364 -23.43 4.37 -0.17
N ALA A 365 -22.45 4.52 -1.03
CA ALA A 365 -21.59 5.67 -1.02
C ALA A 365 -21.39 6.25 -2.43
N LEU A 366 -21.40 7.57 -2.53
CA LEU A 366 -20.87 8.30 -3.68
C LEU A 366 -19.50 8.85 -3.29
N MET A 367 -18.49 8.43 -4.02
CA MET A 367 -17.10 8.80 -3.76
C MET A 367 -16.53 9.58 -4.93
N CYS A 368 -15.87 10.69 -4.64
CA CYS A 368 -15.07 11.43 -5.60
C CYS A 368 -13.62 11.49 -5.12
N GLN A 369 -12.67 11.37 -6.03
CA GLN A 369 -11.25 11.49 -5.70
C GLN A 369 -10.49 12.23 -6.78
N MET A 370 -9.68 13.18 -6.37
CA MET A 370 -8.66 13.82 -7.19
C MET A 370 -7.29 13.26 -6.84
N GLN A 371 -6.53 12.92 -7.86
CA GLN A 371 -5.14 12.46 -7.74
C GLN A 371 -4.22 13.41 -8.47
N VAL A 372 -3.17 13.85 -7.80
CA VAL A 372 -2.03 14.56 -8.39
C VAL A 372 -0.78 13.73 -8.16
N ARG A 373 -0.01 13.49 -9.23
CA ARG A 373 1.25 12.74 -9.17
C ARG A 373 2.35 13.56 -9.85
N PHE A 374 3.50 13.62 -9.21
CA PHE A 374 4.71 14.25 -9.75
C PHE A 374 5.83 13.20 -9.92
N ASN A 375 6.60 13.34 -11.01
CA ASN A 375 7.68 12.46 -11.51
C ASN A 375 7.26 11.07 -11.98
#